data_98940e506d0502776bda3e81aab4330b
#
_entry.id   98940e506d0502776bda3e81aab4330b
#
_cell.length_a   1.000
_cell.length_b   1.000
_cell.length_c   1.000
_cell.angle_alpha   90.00
_cell.angle_beta   90.00
_cell.angle_gamma   90.00
#
_symmetry.space_group_name_H-M   'P 1'
#
loop_
_entity.id
_entity.type
_entity.pdbx_description
1 polymer ?
#
loop_
_entity_poly.entity_id
_entity_poly.type
_entity_poly.pdbx_seq_one_letter_code
_entity_poly.pdbx_strand_id
1 'polypeptide(L)'
;MKKQVAQSSNYPFTTIEPNVGVVEVPDSRLPVLAKIVNTQKIVPAVIKFVDIAGLVKGASTGEGLGNKFLSHIREVDVICEVVRGFTAGEVVPTGINPKSDIEIVNSELILADLGTLDKQVEPRGAVLKEDKLKWDMIIKLKEELNKGVLAKDVQLTAEETKRIKELNLLTIKPIIYVFNVDEDRVKNEDGSLSPMTGSKNIISLAISAKIEAELADLS
;
A
#
# COMPACT_ATOMS: atom_id res chain seq x y z
N MET A 1 -8.28 -2.01 -22.45
CA MET A 1 -8.79 -1.36 -21.22
C MET A 1 -9.74 -0.25 -21.59
N LYS A 2 -10.99 -0.24 -21.09
CA LYS A 2 -11.87 0.93 -21.28
C LYS A 2 -11.31 2.07 -20.44
N LYS A 3 -10.92 3.16 -21.10
CA LYS A 3 -10.37 4.37 -20.51
C LYS A 3 -11.42 5.00 -19.58
N GLN A 4 -11.33 4.79 -18.28
CA GLN A 4 -12.03 5.62 -17.32
C GLN A 4 -11.02 6.69 -16.88
N VAL A 5 -11.13 7.87 -17.50
CA VAL A 5 -10.26 9.01 -17.17
C VAL A 5 -10.68 9.51 -15.80
N ALA A 6 -9.88 9.14 -14.79
CA ALA A 6 -9.98 9.77 -13.48
C ALA A 6 -9.66 11.26 -13.63
N GLN A 7 -10.49 12.15 -13.06
CA GLN A 7 -10.18 13.57 -13.02
C GLN A 7 -8.93 13.77 -12.19
N SER A 8 -7.83 14.13 -12.85
CA SER A 8 -6.61 14.54 -12.15
C SER A 8 -6.82 15.94 -11.60
N SER A 9 -6.66 16.12 -10.31
CA SER A 9 -6.71 17.42 -9.64
C SER A 9 -5.57 17.52 -8.66
N ASN A 10 -4.96 18.69 -8.61
CA ASN A 10 -3.84 19.00 -7.71
C ASN A 10 -4.30 19.27 -6.26
N TYR A 11 -5.58 19.10 -5.95
CA TYR A 11 -6.10 19.34 -4.61
C TYR A 11 -6.22 18.03 -3.82
N PRO A 12 -5.85 18.03 -2.53
CA PRO A 12 -6.06 16.90 -1.63
C PRO A 12 -7.53 16.52 -1.54
N PHE A 13 -7.85 15.22 -1.50
CA PHE A 13 -9.21 14.69 -1.32
C PHE A 13 -10.22 14.99 -2.43
N THR A 14 -9.79 15.09 -3.67
CA THR A 14 -10.68 15.39 -4.82
C THR A 14 -11.65 14.25 -5.11
N THR A 15 -11.36 13.03 -4.70
CA THR A 15 -12.18 11.84 -4.98
C THR A 15 -12.80 11.33 -3.67
N ILE A 16 -14.13 11.38 -3.55
CA ILE A 16 -14.89 10.87 -2.40
C ILE A 16 -15.13 9.36 -2.52
N GLU A 17 -15.27 8.86 -3.76
CA GLU A 17 -15.45 7.44 -4.07
C GLU A 17 -14.20 6.91 -4.79
N PRO A 18 -13.71 5.71 -4.41
CA PRO A 18 -12.53 5.14 -5.05
C PRO A 18 -12.84 4.71 -6.48
N ASN A 19 -11.92 4.98 -7.40
CA ASN A 19 -11.97 4.38 -8.72
C ASN A 19 -11.45 2.95 -8.65
N VAL A 20 -12.16 2.02 -9.28
CA VAL A 20 -11.82 0.60 -9.26
C VAL A 20 -11.47 0.13 -10.66
N GLY A 21 -10.24 -0.36 -10.83
CA GLY A 21 -9.77 -1.02 -12.02
C GLY A 21 -9.58 -2.52 -11.77
N VAL A 22 -9.95 -3.36 -12.74
CA VAL A 22 -9.73 -4.81 -12.68
C VAL A 22 -8.81 -5.20 -13.82
N VAL A 23 -7.72 -5.89 -13.52
CA VAL A 23 -6.72 -6.32 -14.49
C VAL A 23 -6.54 -7.84 -14.37
N GLU A 24 -6.58 -8.53 -15.50
CA GLU A 24 -6.28 -9.96 -15.57
C GLU A 24 -4.78 -10.18 -15.41
N VAL A 25 -4.41 -11.23 -14.64
CA VAL A 25 -3.02 -11.64 -14.47
C VAL A 25 -2.65 -12.57 -15.61
N PRO A 26 -1.70 -12.19 -16.50
CA PRO A 26 -1.22 -13.06 -17.55
C PRO A 26 -0.58 -14.33 -16.97
N ASP A 27 -1.05 -15.50 -17.38
CA ASP A 27 -0.48 -16.78 -16.97
C ASP A 27 -0.40 -17.73 -18.16
N SER A 28 0.82 -17.94 -18.66
CA SER A 28 1.09 -18.81 -19.81
C SER A 28 0.77 -20.29 -19.55
N ARG A 29 0.58 -20.71 -18.30
CA ARG A 29 0.21 -22.08 -17.94
C ARG A 29 -1.27 -22.37 -18.23
N LEU A 30 -2.13 -21.37 -18.20
CA LEU A 30 -3.58 -21.56 -18.38
C LEU A 30 -3.95 -22.20 -19.72
N PRO A 31 -3.41 -21.77 -20.89
CA PRO A 31 -3.70 -22.43 -22.16
C PRO A 31 -3.22 -23.89 -22.22
N VAL A 32 -2.11 -24.20 -21.56
CA VAL A 32 -1.57 -25.56 -21.48
C VAL A 32 -2.49 -26.46 -20.65
N LEU A 33 -2.90 -25.97 -19.48
CA LEU A 33 -3.83 -26.68 -18.60
C LEU A 33 -5.18 -26.89 -19.27
N ALA A 34 -5.71 -25.89 -19.99
CA ALA A 34 -6.94 -25.99 -20.73
C ALA A 34 -6.93 -27.13 -21.76
N LYS A 35 -5.81 -27.33 -22.47
CA LYS A 35 -5.62 -28.45 -23.41
C LYS A 35 -5.60 -29.79 -22.69
N ILE A 36 -4.94 -29.89 -21.53
CA ILE A 36 -4.85 -31.16 -20.77
C ILE A 36 -6.22 -31.61 -20.30
N VAL A 37 -7.05 -30.67 -19.77
CA VAL A 37 -8.39 -31.00 -19.25
C VAL A 37 -9.50 -30.86 -20.32
N ASN A 38 -9.13 -30.59 -21.57
CA ASN A 38 -10.03 -30.43 -22.70
C ASN A 38 -11.17 -29.42 -22.45
N THR A 39 -10.84 -28.24 -21.92
CA THR A 39 -11.80 -27.16 -21.69
C THR A 39 -11.56 -25.97 -22.63
N GLN A 40 -12.64 -25.34 -23.06
CA GLN A 40 -12.57 -24.09 -23.84
C GLN A 40 -12.64 -22.85 -22.95
N LYS A 41 -13.06 -23.00 -21.68
CA LYS A 41 -13.18 -21.89 -20.74
C LYS A 41 -11.91 -21.72 -19.95
N ILE A 42 -11.22 -20.60 -20.17
CA ILE A 42 -10.05 -20.16 -19.42
C ILE A 42 -10.45 -18.94 -18.60
N VAL A 43 -10.22 -18.98 -17.29
CA VAL A 43 -10.50 -17.87 -16.38
C VAL A 43 -9.21 -17.50 -15.66
N PRO A 44 -8.55 -16.40 -16.04
CA PRO A 44 -7.36 -15.93 -15.36
C PRO A 44 -7.69 -15.40 -13.96
N ALA A 45 -6.69 -15.35 -13.09
CA ALA A 45 -6.77 -14.59 -11.85
C ALA A 45 -6.87 -13.10 -12.20
N VAL A 46 -7.51 -12.32 -11.32
CA VAL A 46 -7.64 -10.87 -11.49
C VAL A 46 -7.07 -10.14 -10.29
N ILE A 47 -6.47 -8.97 -10.54
CA ILE A 47 -6.10 -8.00 -9.51
C ILE A 47 -7.05 -6.83 -9.59
N LYS A 48 -7.60 -6.45 -8.46
CA LYS A 48 -8.46 -5.29 -8.31
C LYS A 48 -7.62 -4.14 -7.75
N PHE A 49 -7.42 -3.11 -8.56
CA PHE A 49 -6.80 -1.87 -8.14
C PHE A 49 -7.87 -0.92 -7.64
N VAL A 50 -7.67 -0.38 -6.45
CA VAL A 50 -8.55 0.63 -5.84
C VAL A 50 -7.74 1.91 -5.77
N ASP A 51 -8.06 2.88 -6.65
CA ASP A 51 -7.43 4.19 -6.65
C ASP A 51 -8.13 5.06 -5.61
N ILE A 52 -7.37 5.49 -4.62
CA ILE A 52 -7.84 6.34 -3.52
C ILE A 52 -7.09 7.67 -3.55
N ALA A 53 -7.76 8.74 -3.15
CA ALA A 53 -7.13 10.06 -3.07
C ALA A 53 -5.86 10.03 -2.21
N GLY A 54 -4.85 10.81 -2.59
CA GLY A 54 -3.55 10.81 -1.93
C GLY A 54 -3.62 11.10 -0.43
N LEU A 55 -2.77 10.43 0.33
CA LEU A 55 -2.62 10.65 1.76
C LEU A 55 -1.95 12.00 2.00
N VAL A 56 -2.55 12.84 2.82
CA VAL A 56 -1.95 14.09 3.28
C VAL A 56 -1.62 14.00 4.77
N LYS A 57 -0.62 14.73 5.19
CA LYS A 57 -0.24 14.85 6.59
C LYS A 57 -1.45 15.25 7.44
N GLY A 58 -1.69 14.51 8.54
CA GLY A 58 -2.83 14.72 9.44
C GLY A 58 -4.10 13.93 9.06
N ALA A 59 -4.02 13.00 8.10
CA ALA A 59 -5.17 12.18 7.71
C ALA A 59 -5.65 11.25 8.84
N SER A 60 -4.74 10.80 9.69
CA SER A 60 -5.03 9.94 10.85
C SER A 60 -5.75 10.66 11.98
N THR A 61 -5.57 11.98 12.09
CA THR A 61 -6.19 12.82 13.14
C THR A 61 -7.38 13.63 12.64
N GLY A 62 -7.62 13.65 11.31
CA GLY A 62 -8.69 14.42 10.67
C GLY A 62 -10.06 13.76 10.82
N GLU A 63 -11.09 14.58 11.11
CA GLU A 63 -12.48 14.15 11.03
C GLU A 63 -12.92 14.02 9.56
N GLY A 64 -13.60 12.93 9.21
CA GLY A 64 -14.28 12.76 7.94
C GLY A 64 -13.46 12.11 6.82
N LEU A 65 -12.82 12.86 5.93
CA LEU A 65 -12.19 12.35 4.71
C LEU A 65 -10.97 11.44 4.96
N GLY A 66 -10.15 11.75 5.97
CA GLY A 66 -9.02 10.90 6.36
C GLY A 66 -9.45 9.51 6.84
N ASN A 67 -10.51 9.43 7.63
CA ASN A 67 -11.05 8.15 8.10
C ASN A 67 -11.62 7.29 6.96
N LYS A 68 -12.27 7.91 5.95
CA LYS A 68 -12.73 7.19 4.75
C LYS A 68 -11.56 6.65 3.94
N PHE A 69 -10.51 7.44 3.75
CA PHE A 69 -9.29 7.02 3.09
C PHE A 69 -8.68 5.78 3.79
N LEU A 70 -8.49 5.85 5.10
CA LEU A 70 -7.94 4.74 5.89
C LEU A 70 -8.85 3.50 5.87
N SER A 71 -10.19 3.66 5.75
CA SER A 71 -11.11 2.53 5.63
C SER A 71 -10.90 1.78 4.31
N HIS A 72 -10.69 2.47 3.19
CA HIS A 72 -10.40 1.83 1.91
C HIS A 72 -9.07 1.04 1.94
N ILE A 73 -8.04 1.58 2.62
CA ILE A 73 -6.78 0.83 2.80
C ILE A 73 -7.01 -0.42 3.66
N ARG A 74 -7.94 -0.41 4.62
CA ARG A 74 -8.24 -1.62 5.42
C ARG A 74 -8.83 -2.76 4.59
N GLU A 75 -9.54 -2.46 3.51
CA GLU A 75 -10.24 -3.44 2.68
C GLU A 75 -9.35 -4.14 1.64
N VAL A 76 -8.14 -3.63 1.37
CA VAL A 76 -7.23 -4.22 0.38
C VAL A 76 -6.20 -5.14 1.02
N ASP A 77 -5.64 -6.08 0.25
CA ASP A 77 -4.63 -7.03 0.72
C ASP A 77 -3.21 -6.49 0.66
N VAL A 78 -2.93 -5.58 -0.28
CA VAL A 78 -1.61 -5.00 -0.56
C VAL A 78 -1.76 -3.49 -0.77
N ILE A 79 -0.80 -2.73 -0.28
CA ILE A 79 -0.70 -1.28 -0.52
C ILE A 79 0.27 -1.05 -1.66
N CYS A 80 -0.15 -0.28 -2.67
CA CYS A 80 0.71 0.23 -3.73
C CYS A 80 0.93 1.72 -3.49
N GLU A 81 2.13 2.09 -3.02
CA GLU A 81 2.48 3.47 -2.75
C GLU A 81 3.19 4.08 -3.95
N VAL A 82 2.55 5.08 -4.58
CA VAL A 82 3.14 5.81 -5.70
C VAL A 82 3.94 6.98 -5.17
N VAL A 83 5.25 6.91 -5.33
CA VAL A 83 6.22 7.87 -4.82
C VAL A 83 6.71 8.77 -5.95
N ARG A 84 6.73 10.08 -5.71
CA ARG A 84 7.22 11.05 -6.68
C ARG A 84 8.74 11.00 -6.77
N GLY A 85 9.25 10.70 -7.97
CA GLY A 85 10.67 10.69 -8.30
C GLY A 85 11.05 11.56 -9.53
N PHE A 86 10.07 12.31 -10.11
CA PHE A 86 10.24 13.13 -11.30
C PHE A 86 10.42 14.61 -10.95
N THR A 87 11.15 15.33 -11.82
CA THR A 87 11.52 16.74 -11.61
C THR A 87 10.67 17.73 -12.39
N ALA A 88 9.95 17.29 -13.41
CA ALA A 88 9.17 18.15 -14.29
C ALA A 88 7.82 18.53 -13.69
N GLY A 89 7.52 19.84 -13.62
CA GLY A 89 6.22 20.38 -13.24
C GLY A 89 6.31 21.66 -12.40
N GLU A 90 5.49 22.63 -12.72
CA GLU A 90 5.56 24.02 -12.26
C GLU A 90 5.26 24.29 -10.79
N VAL A 91 4.91 23.30 -9.98
CA VAL A 91 4.33 23.59 -8.66
C VAL A 91 4.80 22.61 -7.58
N VAL A 92 6.06 22.72 -7.13
CA VAL A 92 6.32 22.46 -5.68
C VAL A 92 7.63 23.15 -5.26
N PRO A 93 7.60 24.13 -4.33
CA PRO A 93 8.79 24.84 -3.82
C PRO A 93 9.73 23.97 -2.98
N THR A 94 9.28 22.81 -2.53
CA THR A 94 10.08 21.86 -1.75
C THR A 94 10.67 20.79 -2.66
N GLY A 95 11.99 20.64 -2.64
CA GLY A 95 12.72 19.66 -3.44
C GLY A 95 12.14 18.25 -3.33
N ILE A 96 12.39 17.43 -4.36
CA ILE A 96 11.96 16.02 -4.39
C ILE A 96 12.72 15.26 -3.33
N ASN A 97 12.01 14.66 -2.39
CA ASN A 97 12.58 13.80 -1.36
C ASN A 97 11.70 12.54 -1.19
N PRO A 98 11.86 11.52 -2.05
CA PRO A 98 11.08 10.29 -2.00
C PRO A 98 11.11 9.62 -0.63
N LYS A 99 12.24 9.69 0.07
CA LYS A 99 12.39 9.11 1.40
C LYS A 99 11.49 9.81 2.41
N SER A 100 11.46 11.13 2.40
CA SER A 100 10.57 11.91 3.28
C SER A 100 9.09 11.67 2.97
N ASP A 101 8.75 11.53 1.68
CA ASP A 101 7.37 11.27 1.26
C ASP A 101 6.90 9.89 1.79
N ILE A 102 7.73 8.85 1.68
CA ILE A 102 7.48 7.52 2.25
C ILE A 102 7.37 7.59 3.79
N GLU A 103 8.26 8.30 4.46
CA GLU A 103 8.24 8.46 5.92
C GLU A 103 6.95 9.13 6.41
N ILE A 104 6.43 10.12 5.67
CA ILE A 104 5.16 10.77 5.99
C ILE A 104 4.00 9.78 5.89
N VAL A 105 3.90 9.04 4.79
CA VAL A 105 2.84 8.03 4.59
C VAL A 105 2.92 6.95 5.67
N ASN A 106 4.09 6.40 5.91
CA ASN A 106 4.29 5.39 6.95
C ASN A 106 3.88 5.90 8.34
N SER A 107 4.19 7.16 8.66
CA SER A 107 3.82 7.77 9.94
C SER A 107 2.30 7.87 10.11
N GLU A 108 1.57 8.24 9.06
CA GLU A 108 0.10 8.30 9.09
C GLU A 108 -0.52 6.90 9.26
N LEU A 109 0.01 5.88 8.58
CA LEU A 109 -0.43 4.50 8.76
C LEU A 109 -0.15 3.98 10.17
N ILE A 110 1.02 4.29 10.74
CA ILE A 110 1.39 3.96 12.12
C ILE A 110 0.43 4.62 13.11
N LEU A 111 0.15 5.91 12.97
CA LEU A 111 -0.76 6.63 13.84
C LEU A 111 -2.18 6.03 13.81
N ALA A 112 -2.66 5.66 12.62
CA ALA A 112 -3.94 4.97 12.47
C ALA A 112 -3.97 3.61 13.16
N ASP A 113 -2.88 2.85 13.11
CA ASP A 113 -2.75 1.57 13.78
C ASP A 113 -2.64 1.72 15.29
N LEU A 114 -1.87 2.69 15.78
CA LEU A 114 -1.82 3.03 17.21
C LEU A 114 -3.23 3.37 17.74
N GLY A 115 -3.99 4.18 17.00
CA GLY A 115 -5.38 4.47 17.35
C GLY A 115 -6.32 3.25 17.34
N THR A 116 -5.99 2.20 16.56
CA THR A 116 -6.70 0.91 16.59
C THR A 116 -6.32 0.09 17.81
N LEU A 117 -5.02 0.06 18.15
CA LEU A 117 -4.50 -0.65 19.30
C LEU A 117 -4.90 0.02 20.64
N ASP A 118 -5.05 1.34 20.68
CA ASP A 118 -5.47 2.07 21.85
C ASP A 118 -6.93 1.80 22.27
N LYS A 119 -7.75 1.36 21.31
CA LYS A 119 -9.14 0.93 21.58
C LYS A 119 -9.22 -0.48 22.20
N GLN A 120 -8.13 -1.23 22.20
CA GLN A 120 -8.10 -2.55 22.82
C GLN A 120 -8.05 -2.41 24.34
N VAL A 121 -8.78 -3.26 25.04
CA VAL A 121 -8.89 -3.24 26.50
C VAL A 121 -8.09 -4.37 27.10
N GLU A 122 -7.29 -4.06 28.11
CA GLU A 122 -6.57 -5.09 28.88
C GLU A 122 -7.55 -6.08 29.53
N PRO A 123 -7.38 -7.38 29.32
CA PRO A 123 -8.24 -8.36 29.93
C PRO A 123 -8.07 -8.36 31.45
N ARG A 124 -9.20 -8.38 32.20
CA ARG A 124 -9.22 -8.29 33.68
C ARG A 124 -9.77 -9.57 34.30
N GLY A 125 -9.33 -9.87 35.50
CA GLY A 125 -9.83 -11.03 36.28
C GLY A 125 -9.12 -12.35 35.94
N ALA A 126 -9.86 -13.46 35.94
CA ALA A 126 -9.34 -14.78 35.56
C ALA A 126 -9.20 -14.84 34.02
N VAL A 127 -8.05 -14.44 33.52
CA VAL A 127 -7.78 -14.29 32.07
C VAL A 127 -7.32 -15.62 31.49
N LEU A 128 -7.89 -16.01 30.36
CA LEU A 128 -7.39 -17.14 29.56
C LEU A 128 -5.96 -16.86 29.09
N LYS A 129 -5.14 -17.90 29.03
CA LYS A 129 -3.75 -17.77 28.56
C LYS A 129 -3.66 -17.13 27.18
N GLU A 130 -4.64 -17.38 26.34
CA GLU A 130 -4.72 -16.82 24.98
C GLU A 130 -4.95 -15.31 24.96
N ASP A 131 -5.81 -14.79 25.83
CA ASP A 131 -6.11 -13.37 25.94
C ASP A 131 -4.90 -12.61 26.47
N LYS A 132 -4.18 -13.20 27.41
CA LYS A 132 -2.92 -12.64 27.92
C LYS A 132 -1.87 -12.57 26.82
N LEU A 133 -1.66 -13.62 26.04
CA LEU A 133 -0.74 -13.64 24.91
C LEU A 133 -1.10 -12.58 23.85
N LYS A 134 -2.42 -12.42 23.57
CA LYS A 134 -2.89 -11.38 22.66
C LYS A 134 -2.57 -9.97 23.20
N TRP A 135 -2.76 -9.77 24.49
CA TRP A 135 -2.45 -8.48 25.12
C TRP A 135 -0.95 -8.16 25.11
N ASP A 136 -0.11 -9.11 25.52
CA ASP A 136 1.35 -8.95 25.48
C ASP A 136 1.84 -8.57 24.07
N MET A 137 1.24 -9.18 23.05
CA MET A 137 1.54 -8.88 21.65
C MET A 137 1.06 -7.48 21.24
N ILE A 138 -0.11 -7.01 21.72
CA ILE A 138 -0.60 -5.65 21.48
C ILE A 138 0.37 -4.64 22.07
N ILE A 139 0.88 -4.86 23.28
CA ILE A 139 1.87 -4.00 23.92
C ILE A 139 3.15 -3.95 23.11
N LYS A 140 3.68 -5.11 22.70
CA LYS A 140 4.88 -5.20 21.85
C LYS A 140 4.71 -4.42 20.55
N LEU A 141 3.57 -4.56 19.86
CA LEU A 141 3.29 -3.83 18.63
C LEU A 141 3.22 -2.31 18.87
N LYS A 142 2.59 -1.87 19.94
CA LYS A 142 2.52 -0.44 20.30
C LYS A 142 3.92 0.14 20.54
N GLU A 143 4.79 -0.59 21.22
CA GLU A 143 6.17 -0.18 21.45
C GLU A 143 6.96 -0.03 20.15
N GLU A 144 6.86 -1.00 19.25
CA GLU A 144 7.59 -0.97 17.97
C GLU A 144 7.03 0.11 17.02
N LEU A 145 5.71 0.25 16.93
CA LEU A 145 5.08 1.31 16.14
C LEU A 145 5.48 2.71 16.65
N ASN A 146 5.56 2.92 17.97
CA ASN A 146 6.02 4.19 18.54
C ASN A 146 7.51 4.49 18.22
N LYS A 147 8.31 3.49 17.86
CA LYS A 147 9.67 3.66 17.34
C LYS A 147 9.72 3.92 15.84
N GLY A 148 8.56 3.94 15.16
CA GLY A 148 8.46 4.09 13.70
C GLY A 148 8.65 2.78 12.92
N VAL A 149 8.63 1.62 13.58
CA VAL A 149 8.73 0.31 12.93
C VAL A 149 7.34 -0.14 12.47
N LEU A 150 7.20 -0.49 11.20
CA LEU A 150 5.93 -1.01 10.67
C LEU A 150 5.61 -2.40 11.25
N ALA A 151 4.34 -2.70 11.49
CA ALA A 151 3.95 -4.00 12.09
C ALA A 151 4.42 -5.21 11.27
N LYS A 152 4.54 -5.10 9.94
CA LYS A 152 5.08 -6.13 9.05
C LYS A 152 6.57 -6.44 9.29
N ASP A 153 7.31 -5.48 9.84
CA ASP A 153 8.76 -5.58 10.08
C ASP A 153 9.07 -6.01 11.53
N VAL A 154 8.05 -6.12 12.38
CA VAL A 154 8.18 -6.64 13.74
C VAL A 154 8.33 -8.17 13.68
N GLN A 155 9.33 -8.69 14.39
CA GLN A 155 9.53 -10.15 14.47
C GLN A 155 8.40 -10.79 15.29
N LEU A 156 7.50 -11.46 14.58
CA LEU A 156 6.36 -12.20 15.11
C LEU A 156 6.44 -13.66 14.67
N THR A 157 6.02 -14.55 15.54
CA THR A 157 5.80 -15.97 15.19
C THR A 157 4.59 -16.09 14.25
N ALA A 158 4.48 -17.21 13.53
CA ALA A 158 3.32 -17.47 12.67
C ALA A 158 1.99 -17.46 13.45
N GLU A 159 2.04 -17.91 14.70
CA GLU A 159 0.87 -17.94 15.59
C GLU A 159 0.47 -16.53 16.03
N GLU A 160 1.43 -15.69 16.42
CA GLU A 160 1.20 -14.28 16.74
C GLU A 160 0.63 -13.54 15.53
N THR A 161 1.22 -13.72 14.34
CA THR A 161 0.74 -13.11 13.10
C THR A 161 -0.71 -13.49 12.80
N LYS A 162 -1.11 -14.75 13.05
CA LYS A 162 -2.48 -15.17 12.85
C LYS A 162 -3.45 -14.46 13.79
N ARG A 163 -3.06 -14.26 15.05
CA ARG A 163 -3.90 -13.62 16.09
C ARG A 163 -4.12 -12.12 15.83
N ILE A 164 -3.12 -11.43 15.30
CA ILE A 164 -3.25 -9.98 15.02
C ILE A 164 -4.00 -9.67 13.72
N LYS A 165 -4.25 -10.64 12.85
CA LYS A 165 -5.04 -10.43 11.63
C LYS A 165 -6.41 -9.81 11.91
N GLU A 166 -7.04 -10.17 13.03
CA GLU A 166 -8.34 -9.63 13.45
C GLU A 166 -8.32 -8.11 13.72
N LEU A 167 -7.15 -7.56 14.03
CA LEU A 167 -6.99 -6.12 14.30
C LEU A 167 -6.97 -5.28 13.03
N ASN A 168 -6.86 -5.91 11.84
CA ASN A 168 -6.82 -5.24 10.54
C ASN A 168 -5.87 -4.04 10.50
N LEU A 169 -4.65 -4.23 11.04
CA LEU A 169 -3.62 -3.19 11.03
C LEU A 169 -3.22 -2.87 9.60
N LEU A 170 -3.02 -1.59 9.31
CA LEU A 170 -2.61 -1.10 8.00
C LEU A 170 -1.15 -1.44 7.72
N THR A 171 -0.29 -1.24 8.72
CA THR A 171 1.16 -1.44 8.59
C THR A 171 1.62 -2.90 8.58
N ILE A 172 0.70 -3.86 8.78
CA ILE A 172 0.99 -5.30 8.62
C ILE A 172 0.92 -5.75 7.16
N LYS A 173 0.26 -4.96 6.31
CA LYS A 173 0.05 -5.28 4.90
C LYS A 173 1.37 -5.14 4.14
N PRO A 174 1.60 -5.99 3.10
CA PRO A 174 2.70 -5.78 2.17
C PRO A 174 2.57 -4.41 1.48
N ILE A 175 3.70 -3.72 1.30
CA ILE A 175 3.76 -2.45 0.59
C ILE A 175 4.67 -2.63 -0.63
N ILE A 176 4.16 -2.24 -1.80
CA ILE A 176 4.92 -2.13 -3.05
C ILE A 176 5.13 -0.65 -3.33
N TYR A 177 6.38 -0.22 -3.50
CA TYR A 177 6.71 1.15 -3.83
C TYR A 177 6.83 1.31 -5.35
N VAL A 178 6.04 2.21 -5.93
CA VAL A 178 6.09 2.55 -7.35
C VAL A 178 6.64 3.95 -7.49
N PHE A 179 7.88 4.07 -7.92
CA PHE A 179 8.52 5.37 -8.16
C PHE A 179 8.12 5.87 -9.54
N ASN A 180 7.34 6.96 -9.57
CA ASN A 180 7.06 7.67 -10.81
C ASN A 180 8.24 8.61 -11.10
N VAL A 181 9.02 8.29 -12.14
CA VAL A 181 10.27 8.97 -12.46
C VAL A 181 10.23 9.61 -13.85
N ASP A 182 11.21 10.48 -14.15
CA ASP A 182 11.39 11.02 -15.49
C ASP A 182 11.77 9.91 -16.50
N GLU A 183 11.44 10.12 -17.78
CA GLU A 183 11.58 9.11 -18.85
C GLU A 183 13.00 8.57 -19.00
N ASP A 184 14.01 9.44 -18.85
CA ASP A 184 15.44 9.10 -18.94
C ASP A 184 15.89 8.16 -17.81
N ARG A 185 15.21 8.20 -16.65
CA ARG A 185 15.51 7.34 -15.51
C ARG A 185 14.93 5.94 -15.60
N VAL A 186 13.85 5.75 -16.37
CA VAL A 186 13.28 4.42 -16.63
C VAL A 186 14.21 3.56 -17.48
N LYS A 187 15.04 4.17 -18.31
CA LYS A 187 15.95 3.49 -19.27
C LYS A 187 17.17 2.84 -18.61
N ASN A 188 17.47 3.13 -17.37
CA ASN A 188 18.58 2.53 -16.64
C ASN A 188 18.15 1.15 -16.11
N GLU A 189 18.47 0.12 -16.89
CA GLU A 189 17.93 -1.25 -16.85
C GLU A 189 18.27 -2.10 -15.62
N ASP A 190 18.99 -1.62 -14.63
CA ASP A 190 19.33 -2.48 -13.50
C ASP A 190 18.24 -2.58 -12.42
N GLY A 191 17.08 -1.93 -12.63
CA GLY A 191 15.90 -2.06 -11.78
C GLY A 191 16.13 -1.69 -10.30
N SER A 192 17.34 -1.31 -9.96
CA SER A 192 17.78 -1.05 -8.59
C SER A 192 17.48 0.39 -8.18
N LEU A 193 16.25 0.63 -7.75
CA LEU A 193 15.89 1.85 -7.01
C LEU A 193 16.23 1.74 -5.52
N SER A 194 17.01 0.74 -5.15
CA SER A 194 17.54 0.52 -3.80
C SER A 194 18.15 1.76 -3.15
N PRO A 195 18.84 2.66 -3.88
CA PRO A 195 19.36 3.89 -3.30
C PRO A 195 18.29 4.87 -2.83
N MET A 196 17.08 4.83 -3.39
CA MET A 196 16.02 5.79 -3.06
C MET A 196 15.31 5.47 -1.74
N THR A 197 15.33 4.21 -1.32
CA THR A 197 14.64 3.73 -0.10
C THR A 197 15.58 3.48 1.07
N GLY A 198 16.87 3.29 0.81
CA GLY A 198 17.87 2.95 1.84
C GLY A 198 17.73 1.57 2.49
N SER A 199 16.79 0.73 2.03
CA SER A 199 16.53 -0.60 2.57
C SER A 199 16.66 -1.68 1.49
N LYS A 200 17.30 -2.81 1.84
CA LYS A 200 17.59 -3.92 0.90
C LYS A 200 16.43 -4.87 0.62
N ASN A 201 15.33 -4.79 1.37
CA ASN A 201 14.20 -5.74 1.31
C ASN A 201 12.88 -5.09 0.90
N ILE A 202 12.94 -4.02 0.11
CA ILE A 202 11.75 -3.32 -0.36
C ILE A 202 11.37 -3.81 -1.76
N ILE A 203 10.11 -4.17 -1.97
CA ILE A 203 9.58 -4.44 -3.30
C ILE A 203 9.32 -3.08 -3.95
N SER A 204 10.09 -2.75 -4.98
CA SER A 204 9.98 -1.47 -5.68
C SER A 204 10.02 -1.61 -7.19
N LEU A 205 9.36 -0.68 -7.88
CA LEU A 205 9.26 -0.60 -9.33
C LEU A 205 9.43 0.87 -9.75
N ALA A 206 10.16 1.14 -10.83
CA ALA A 206 10.19 2.45 -11.49
C ALA A 206 9.29 2.45 -12.71
N ILE A 207 8.49 3.50 -12.84
CA ILE A 207 7.66 3.74 -14.02
C ILE A 207 7.77 5.22 -14.42
N SER A 208 7.48 5.52 -15.67
CA SER A 208 7.14 6.88 -16.09
C SER A 208 5.65 6.93 -16.42
N ALA A 209 4.88 7.57 -15.56
CA ALA A 209 3.44 7.68 -15.78
C ALA A 209 3.11 8.39 -17.11
N LYS A 210 4.02 9.26 -17.59
CA LYS A 210 3.87 9.93 -18.88
C LYS A 210 3.98 8.94 -20.04
N ILE A 211 5.03 8.10 -20.06
CA ILE A 211 5.19 7.05 -21.08
C ILE A 211 4.02 6.08 -21.05
N GLU A 212 3.62 5.63 -19.85
CA GLU A 212 2.49 4.70 -19.72
C GLU A 212 1.17 5.30 -20.23
N ALA A 213 0.95 6.60 -20.01
CA ALA A 213 -0.22 7.29 -20.52
C ALA A 213 -0.20 7.38 -22.06
N GLU A 214 0.95 7.71 -22.66
CA GLU A 214 1.11 7.76 -24.11
C GLU A 214 0.92 6.38 -24.77
N LEU A 215 1.46 5.31 -24.16
CA LEU A 215 1.27 3.93 -24.63
C LEU A 215 -0.21 3.49 -24.53
N ALA A 216 -0.92 3.90 -23.51
CA ALA A 216 -2.34 3.61 -23.37
C ALA A 216 -3.20 4.29 -24.45
N ASP A 217 -2.74 5.39 -25.03
CA ASP A 217 -3.41 6.07 -26.15
C ASP A 217 -3.15 5.41 -27.51
N LEU A 218 -2.10 4.58 -27.64
CA LEU A 218 -1.72 3.88 -28.86
C LEU A 218 -2.35 2.47 -28.96
N SER A 219 -2.90 1.94 -27.89
CA SER A 219 -3.52 0.60 -27.81
C SER A 219 -5.05 0.68 -27.82
#